data_3fe81f7402c64869c5d61d1cc691ab88
#
_entry.id   3fe81f7402c64869c5d61d1cc691ab88
#
_cell.length_a   1.000
_cell.length_b   1.000
_cell.length_c   1.000
_cell.angle_alpha   90.00
_cell.angle_beta   90.00
_cell.angle_gamma   90.00
#
_symmetry.space_group_name_H-M   'P 1'
#
loop_
_entity.id
_entity.type
_entity.pdbx_description
1 polymer ?
#
loop_
_entity_poly.entity_id
_entity_poly.type
_entity_poly.pdbx_seq_one_letter_code
_entity_poly.pdbx_strand_id
1 'polypeptide(L)'
;MELREYLKNSGNISPPAYYFDTDVFERRIDFVNRELPEIPLTFSIKANPFLLSRLPQNLRHVEVCSPGELKICKTYEIPGSRIIYSGVNKEIEDVTEAVEYGVDIATAESIFHVELEQEAAEKAKKRQKVILRLTSGNQFGMSETDILSILADQVKYPNLDIYGIHYYSGTQKKKRQIDKDFEKLDAALTRFKEETGFVPKLVEMG
;
A
#
# COMPACT_ATOMS: atom_id res chain seq x y z
N MET A 1 -19.50 22.09 -12.93
CA MET A 1 -19.52 23.53 -12.53
C MET A 1 -18.08 24.00 -12.38
N GLU A 2 -17.71 25.13 -12.98
CA GLU A 2 -16.33 25.62 -12.80
C GLU A 2 -16.12 26.18 -11.40
N LEU A 3 -14.92 26.00 -10.84
CA LEU A 3 -14.55 26.48 -9.49
C LEU A 3 -14.93 27.95 -9.27
N ARG A 4 -14.72 28.80 -10.28
CA ARG A 4 -15.09 30.23 -10.20
C ARG A 4 -16.59 30.46 -10.00
N GLU A 5 -17.42 29.65 -10.63
CA GLU A 5 -18.88 29.72 -10.53
C GLU A 5 -19.35 29.22 -9.16
N TYR A 6 -18.76 28.12 -8.67
CA TYR A 6 -19.00 27.60 -7.32
C TYR A 6 -18.64 28.67 -6.26
N LEU A 7 -17.45 29.26 -6.33
CA LEU A 7 -16.99 30.26 -5.37
C LEU A 7 -17.86 31.54 -5.36
N LYS A 8 -18.42 31.92 -6.50
CA LYS A 8 -19.37 33.05 -6.58
C LYS A 8 -20.71 32.75 -5.89
N ASN A 9 -21.14 31.48 -5.95
CA ASN A 9 -22.44 31.06 -5.44
C ASN A 9 -22.39 30.56 -3.99
N SER A 10 -21.20 30.19 -3.47
CA SER A 10 -21.02 29.61 -2.14
C SER A 10 -20.86 30.60 -1.00
N GLY A 11 -21.16 31.86 -1.20
CA GLY A 11 -21.37 33.02 -0.27
C GLY A 11 -20.60 33.11 1.05
N ASN A 12 -19.98 32.04 1.57
CA ASN A 12 -19.45 31.95 2.94
C ASN A 12 -18.09 31.25 3.04
N ILE A 13 -17.27 31.18 1.99
CA ILE A 13 -15.93 30.62 2.13
C ILE A 13 -14.99 31.75 2.58
N SER A 14 -14.55 31.68 3.83
CA SER A 14 -13.52 32.58 4.36
C SER A 14 -12.13 32.05 4.00
N PRO A 15 -11.29 32.81 3.29
CA PRO A 15 -9.90 32.44 3.04
C PRO A 15 -9.06 32.47 4.35
N PRO A 16 -7.99 31.65 4.46
CA PRO A 16 -7.54 30.68 3.50
C PRO A 16 -8.39 29.40 3.49
N ALA A 17 -8.68 28.86 2.30
CA ALA A 17 -9.47 27.63 2.16
C ALA A 17 -8.92 26.73 1.05
N TYR A 18 -9.07 25.41 1.23
CA TYR A 18 -8.84 24.42 0.19
C TYR A 18 -10.18 24.01 -0.43
N TYR A 19 -10.20 23.90 -1.73
CA TYR A 19 -11.33 23.36 -2.48
C TYR A 19 -10.92 22.03 -3.11
N PHE A 20 -11.74 21.01 -2.92
CA PHE A 20 -11.56 19.72 -3.52
C PHE A 20 -12.80 19.32 -4.32
N ASP A 21 -12.63 19.08 -5.63
CA ASP A 21 -13.70 18.63 -6.52
C ASP A 21 -13.77 17.10 -6.53
N THR A 22 -14.75 16.55 -5.83
CA THR A 22 -14.93 15.09 -5.71
C THR A 22 -15.33 14.45 -7.05
N ASP A 23 -16.05 15.17 -7.93
CA ASP A 23 -16.43 14.64 -9.24
C ASP A 23 -15.20 14.50 -10.15
N VAL A 24 -14.21 15.40 -10.02
CA VAL A 24 -12.92 15.26 -10.72
C VAL A 24 -12.16 14.05 -10.21
N PHE A 25 -12.17 13.82 -8.88
CA PHE A 25 -11.53 12.67 -8.27
C PHE A 25 -12.16 11.36 -8.76
N GLU A 26 -13.48 11.24 -8.70
CA GLU A 26 -14.21 10.05 -9.15
C GLU A 26 -13.95 9.77 -10.64
N ARG A 27 -14.09 10.79 -11.49
CA ARG A 27 -13.78 10.65 -12.93
C ARG A 27 -12.34 10.23 -13.19
N ARG A 28 -11.38 10.65 -12.35
CA ARG A 28 -9.99 10.23 -12.49
C ARG A 28 -9.80 8.76 -12.14
N ILE A 29 -10.42 8.27 -11.08
CA ILE A 29 -10.41 6.85 -10.72
C ILE A 29 -11.06 6.02 -11.83
N ASP A 30 -12.22 6.42 -12.31
CA ASP A 30 -12.91 5.73 -13.41
C ASP A 30 -12.08 5.69 -14.69
N PHE A 31 -11.41 6.79 -15.00
CA PHE A 31 -10.49 6.85 -16.15
C PHE A 31 -9.36 5.82 -16.00
N VAL A 32 -8.68 5.77 -14.86
CA VAL A 32 -7.55 4.85 -14.67
C VAL A 32 -8.03 3.41 -14.66
N ASN A 33 -9.14 3.09 -14.01
CA ASN A 33 -9.73 1.74 -14.02
C ASN A 33 -10.13 1.29 -15.44
N ARG A 34 -10.58 2.21 -16.29
CA ARG A 34 -10.91 1.90 -17.68
C ARG A 34 -9.68 1.66 -18.55
N GLU A 35 -8.62 2.46 -18.35
CA GLU A 35 -7.36 2.31 -19.12
C GLU A 35 -6.53 1.10 -18.64
N LEU A 36 -6.68 0.69 -17.39
CA LEU A 36 -5.95 -0.40 -16.76
C LEU A 36 -6.91 -1.36 -16.03
N PRO A 37 -7.82 -2.04 -16.75
CA PRO A 37 -8.92 -2.80 -16.14
C PRO A 37 -8.46 -3.99 -15.29
N GLU A 38 -7.26 -4.52 -15.56
CA GLU A 38 -6.70 -5.67 -14.87
C GLU A 38 -5.80 -5.29 -13.68
N ILE A 39 -5.54 -3.99 -13.49
CA ILE A 39 -4.66 -3.49 -12.44
C ILE A 39 -5.49 -2.80 -11.37
N PRO A 40 -5.69 -3.42 -10.20
CA PRO A 40 -6.43 -2.79 -9.12
C PRO A 40 -5.69 -1.58 -8.56
N LEU A 41 -6.43 -0.49 -8.34
CA LEU A 41 -5.89 0.72 -7.74
C LEU A 41 -5.90 0.64 -6.21
N THR A 42 -4.84 1.15 -5.61
CA THR A 42 -4.72 1.44 -4.19
C THR A 42 -4.63 2.95 -3.97
N PHE A 43 -5.41 3.48 -3.05
CA PHE A 43 -5.38 4.89 -2.67
C PHE A 43 -4.58 5.10 -1.39
N SER A 44 -3.42 5.73 -1.50
CA SER A 44 -2.62 6.10 -0.32
C SER A 44 -3.19 7.35 0.35
N ILE A 45 -3.68 7.22 1.59
CA ILE A 45 -4.42 8.28 2.29
C ILE A 45 -3.53 9.36 2.89
N LYS A 46 -2.23 9.13 3.00
CA LYS A 46 -1.26 10.01 3.70
C LYS A 46 -1.36 11.50 3.36
N ALA A 47 -1.74 11.84 2.13
CA ALA A 47 -1.87 13.24 1.72
C ALA A 47 -3.28 13.79 1.91
N ASN A 48 -4.31 12.95 1.78
CA ASN A 48 -5.71 13.38 1.71
C ASN A 48 -6.65 12.44 2.47
N PRO A 49 -6.49 12.25 3.78
CA PRO A 49 -7.32 11.32 4.56
C PRO A 49 -8.81 11.72 4.59
N PHE A 50 -9.13 12.99 4.38
CA PHE A 50 -10.51 13.49 4.32
C PHE A 50 -11.31 12.92 3.13
N LEU A 51 -10.65 12.39 2.10
CA LEU A 51 -11.31 11.74 0.96
C LEU A 51 -11.90 10.37 1.31
N LEU A 52 -11.56 9.79 2.45
CA LEU A 52 -12.13 8.52 2.88
C LEU A 52 -13.67 8.54 2.94
N SER A 53 -14.26 9.70 3.27
CA SER A 53 -15.72 9.87 3.25
C SER A 53 -16.35 9.85 1.85
N ARG A 54 -15.54 9.88 0.80
CA ARG A 54 -15.95 9.97 -0.62
C ARG A 54 -15.22 8.98 -1.51
N LEU A 55 -14.69 7.87 -0.93
CA LEU A 55 -14.00 6.87 -1.73
C LEU A 55 -14.96 6.18 -2.71
N PRO A 56 -14.63 6.15 -4.02
CA PRO A 56 -15.37 5.37 -4.98
C PRO A 56 -15.38 3.88 -4.62
N GLN A 57 -16.51 3.20 -4.86
CA GLN A 57 -16.65 1.77 -4.53
C GLN A 57 -15.74 0.86 -5.38
N ASN A 58 -15.39 1.31 -6.57
CA ASN A 58 -14.49 0.61 -7.50
C ASN A 58 -13.00 0.78 -7.18
N LEU A 59 -12.66 1.51 -6.13
CA LEU A 59 -11.32 1.56 -5.57
C LEU A 59 -11.13 0.37 -4.61
N ARG A 60 -10.20 -0.52 -4.93
CA ARG A 60 -10.06 -1.79 -4.21
C ARG A 60 -9.50 -1.62 -2.81
N HIS A 61 -8.34 -0.95 -2.68
CA HIS A 61 -7.64 -0.80 -1.42
C HIS A 61 -7.34 0.66 -1.09
N VAL A 62 -7.15 0.89 0.19
CA VAL A 62 -6.52 2.09 0.73
C VAL A 62 -5.21 1.69 1.41
N GLU A 63 -4.15 2.45 1.18
CA GLU A 63 -2.88 2.27 1.86
C GLU A 63 -2.79 3.24 3.04
N VAL A 64 -2.40 2.70 4.19
CA VAL A 64 -2.08 3.45 5.40
C VAL A 64 -0.62 3.23 5.77
N CYS A 65 0.07 4.30 6.18
CA CYS A 65 1.50 4.29 6.45
C CYS A 65 1.84 4.57 7.92
N SER A 66 0.84 4.60 8.78
CA SER A 66 1.01 4.83 10.22
C SER A 66 -0.18 4.34 11.03
N PRO A 67 0.00 4.10 12.36
CA PRO A 67 -1.11 3.78 13.26
C PRO A 67 -2.19 4.87 13.27
N GLY A 68 -1.77 6.15 13.16
CA GLY A 68 -2.70 7.27 13.07
C GLY A 68 -3.61 7.20 11.85
N GLU A 69 -3.06 6.84 10.70
CA GLU A 69 -3.83 6.64 9.46
C GLU A 69 -4.77 5.43 9.56
N LEU A 70 -4.33 4.33 10.19
CA LEU A 70 -5.18 3.18 10.47
C LEU A 70 -6.37 3.59 11.36
N LYS A 71 -6.11 4.39 12.40
CA LYS A 71 -7.17 4.91 13.28
C LYS A 71 -8.17 5.79 12.54
N ILE A 72 -7.70 6.61 11.59
CA ILE A 72 -8.59 7.38 10.71
C ILE A 72 -9.46 6.44 9.87
N CYS A 73 -8.90 5.40 9.25
CA CYS A 73 -9.67 4.41 8.51
C CYS A 73 -10.74 3.73 9.38
N LYS A 74 -10.40 3.37 10.62
CA LYS A 74 -11.35 2.79 11.59
C LYS A 74 -12.49 3.76 11.89
N THR A 75 -12.20 5.06 12.04
CA THR A 75 -13.21 6.10 12.28
C THR A 75 -14.19 6.26 11.11
N TYR A 76 -13.70 6.07 9.88
CA TYR A 76 -14.53 6.06 8.66
C TYR A 76 -15.11 4.68 8.33
N GLU A 77 -14.98 3.71 9.24
CA GLU A 77 -15.51 2.35 9.10
C GLU A 77 -15.03 1.64 7.82
N ILE A 78 -13.81 1.97 7.36
CA ILE A 78 -13.19 1.27 6.22
C ILE A 78 -12.87 -0.16 6.66
N PRO A 79 -13.44 -1.19 6.03
CA PRO A 79 -13.18 -2.57 6.42
C PRO A 79 -11.69 -2.91 6.33
N GLY A 80 -11.15 -3.65 7.31
CA GLY A 80 -9.75 -4.10 7.30
C GLY A 80 -9.37 -4.81 6.01
N SER A 81 -10.28 -5.59 5.42
CA SER A 81 -10.11 -6.27 4.13
C SER A 81 -9.89 -5.35 2.93
N ARG A 82 -10.02 -4.04 3.11
CA ARG A 82 -9.70 -3.01 2.11
C ARG A 82 -8.43 -2.22 2.45
N ILE A 83 -7.67 -2.63 3.47
CA ILE A 83 -6.52 -1.87 3.94
C ILE A 83 -5.23 -2.62 3.63
N ILE A 84 -4.26 -1.92 3.06
CA ILE A 84 -2.86 -2.30 3.01
C ILE A 84 -2.14 -1.47 4.08
N TYR A 85 -1.55 -2.16 5.07
CA TYR A 85 -0.81 -1.51 6.16
C TYR A 85 0.67 -1.46 5.83
N SER A 86 1.11 -0.30 5.40
CA SER A 86 2.49 0.01 5.05
C SER A 86 3.18 0.83 6.15
N GLY A 87 4.23 1.55 5.81
CA GLY A 87 4.95 2.43 6.72
C GLY A 87 6.24 1.84 7.25
N VAL A 88 7.18 2.74 7.56
CA VAL A 88 8.57 2.40 7.90
C VAL A 88 8.81 2.30 9.41
N ASN A 89 7.94 2.89 10.21
CA ASN A 89 8.02 2.83 11.67
C ASN A 89 6.87 1.98 12.19
N LYS A 90 7.19 0.79 12.66
CA LYS A 90 6.23 -0.18 13.19
C LYS A 90 6.72 -0.68 14.53
N GLU A 91 5.85 -0.59 15.52
CA GLU A 91 6.02 -1.22 16.82
C GLU A 91 5.09 -2.43 16.91
N ILE A 92 5.34 -3.35 17.83
CA ILE A 92 4.55 -4.59 17.95
C ILE A 92 3.07 -4.30 18.26
N GLU A 93 2.79 -3.24 19.00
CA GLU A 93 1.44 -2.81 19.34
C GLU A 93 0.68 -2.36 18.09
N ASP A 94 1.32 -1.61 17.22
CA ASP A 94 0.75 -1.09 15.97
C ASP A 94 0.42 -2.24 15.01
N VAL A 95 1.35 -3.17 14.86
CA VAL A 95 1.19 -4.35 14.01
C VAL A 95 0.09 -5.25 14.57
N THR A 96 0.07 -5.46 15.89
CA THR A 96 -0.99 -6.24 16.56
C THR A 96 -2.36 -5.62 16.30
N GLU A 97 -2.50 -4.29 16.46
CA GLU A 97 -3.77 -3.60 16.17
C GLU A 97 -4.20 -3.77 14.70
N ALA A 98 -3.26 -3.70 13.76
CA ALA A 98 -3.53 -3.88 12.35
C ALA A 98 -4.01 -5.31 12.03
N VAL A 99 -3.32 -6.32 12.55
CA VAL A 99 -3.69 -7.74 12.39
C VAL A 99 -5.03 -8.06 13.05
N GLU A 100 -5.28 -7.55 14.24
CA GLU A 100 -6.56 -7.73 14.96
C GLU A 100 -7.71 -7.07 14.22
N TYR A 101 -7.51 -5.89 13.67
CA TYR A 101 -8.49 -5.20 12.84
C TYR A 101 -8.77 -5.95 11.53
N GLY A 102 -7.87 -6.81 11.11
CA GLY A 102 -8.00 -7.65 9.92
C GLY A 102 -7.64 -6.91 8.63
N VAL A 103 -6.53 -6.15 8.65
CA VAL A 103 -5.98 -5.58 7.42
C VAL A 103 -5.70 -6.68 6.41
N ASP A 104 -5.99 -6.44 5.14
CA ASP A 104 -5.83 -7.46 4.10
C ASP A 104 -4.36 -7.82 3.88
N ILE A 105 -3.52 -6.81 3.77
CA ILE A 105 -2.10 -6.97 3.44
C ILE A 105 -1.27 -6.06 4.35
N ALA A 106 -0.15 -6.57 4.84
CA ALA A 106 0.89 -5.78 5.50
C ALA A 106 2.14 -5.68 4.61
N THR A 107 2.80 -4.53 4.60
CA THR A 107 4.06 -4.34 3.88
C THR A 107 5.23 -4.40 4.85
N ALA A 108 6.14 -5.35 4.68
CA ALA A 108 7.37 -5.44 5.46
C ALA A 108 8.53 -4.77 4.73
N GLU A 109 9.21 -3.85 5.41
CA GLU A 109 10.34 -3.06 4.89
C GLU A 109 11.70 -3.56 5.39
N SER A 110 11.70 -4.55 6.28
CA SER A 110 12.90 -5.16 6.86
C SER A 110 12.58 -6.56 7.37
N ILE A 111 13.60 -7.35 7.65
CA ILE A 111 13.46 -8.66 8.32
C ILE A 111 12.78 -8.48 9.68
N PHE A 112 13.13 -7.44 10.42
CA PHE A 112 12.49 -7.10 11.70
C PHE A 112 10.98 -6.89 11.55
N HIS A 113 10.51 -6.22 10.48
CA HIS A 113 9.07 -6.11 10.23
C HIS A 113 8.41 -7.45 9.95
N VAL A 114 9.08 -8.36 9.26
CA VAL A 114 8.54 -9.73 9.04
C VAL A 114 8.40 -10.47 10.37
N GLU A 115 9.36 -10.31 11.29
CA GLU A 115 9.31 -10.89 12.64
C GLU A 115 8.17 -10.29 13.46
N LEU A 116 7.95 -8.97 13.43
CA LEU A 116 6.82 -8.32 14.09
C LEU A 116 5.47 -8.82 13.55
N GLU A 117 5.33 -8.93 12.23
CA GLU A 117 4.11 -9.43 11.59
C GLU A 117 3.85 -10.89 11.98
N GLN A 118 4.90 -11.74 12.04
CA GLN A 118 4.78 -13.12 12.50
C GLN A 118 4.32 -13.19 13.96
N GLU A 119 4.94 -12.41 14.85
CA GLU A 119 4.59 -12.39 16.28
C GLU A 119 3.14 -11.93 16.50
N ALA A 120 2.73 -10.85 15.82
CA ALA A 120 1.37 -10.33 15.91
C ALA A 120 0.34 -11.33 15.36
N ALA A 121 0.62 -11.94 14.21
CA ALA A 121 -0.26 -12.92 13.59
C ALA A 121 -0.41 -14.19 14.46
N GLU A 122 0.68 -14.64 15.07
CA GLU A 122 0.66 -15.77 16.01
C GLU A 122 -0.17 -15.48 17.27
N LYS A 123 0.05 -14.33 17.90
CA LYS A 123 -0.74 -13.88 19.07
C LYS A 123 -2.23 -13.77 18.75
N ALA A 124 -2.57 -13.21 17.59
CA ALA A 124 -3.93 -13.08 17.12
C ALA A 124 -4.54 -14.42 16.61
N LYS A 125 -3.74 -15.48 16.49
CA LYS A 125 -4.13 -16.77 15.88
C LYS A 125 -4.70 -16.61 14.47
N LYS A 126 -4.11 -15.70 13.71
CA LYS A 126 -4.49 -15.38 12.33
C LYS A 126 -3.36 -15.74 11.38
N ARG A 127 -3.69 -15.74 10.09
CA ARG A 127 -2.71 -15.78 9.02
C ARG A 127 -2.73 -14.44 8.28
N GLN A 128 -1.60 -13.73 8.28
CA GLN A 128 -1.47 -12.40 7.68
C GLN A 128 -0.79 -12.50 6.31
N LYS A 129 -1.38 -11.87 5.30
CA LYS A 129 -0.70 -11.67 4.02
C LYS A 129 0.35 -10.56 4.17
N VAL A 130 1.56 -10.83 3.73
CA VAL A 130 2.68 -9.88 3.76
C VAL A 130 3.27 -9.72 2.37
N ILE A 131 3.49 -8.47 1.97
CA ILE A 131 4.31 -8.14 0.80
C ILE A 131 5.65 -7.58 1.26
N LEU A 132 6.72 -8.01 0.60
CA LEU A 132 8.09 -7.63 0.95
C LEU A 132 8.50 -6.43 0.09
N ARG A 133 8.93 -5.35 0.71
CA ARG A 133 9.37 -4.17 -0.04
C ARG A 133 10.80 -4.34 -0.51
N LEU A 134 10.98 -4.39 -1.83
CA LEU A 134 12.28 -4.35 -2.49
C LEU A 134 12.79 -2.92 -2.55
N THR A 135 14.04 -2.70 -2.14
CA THR A 135 14.66 -1.37 -2.22
C THR A 135 14.85 -0.90 -3.65
N SER A 136 14.57 0.35 -3.91
CA SER A 136 14.91 1.01 -5.15
C SER A 136 16.36 1.55 -5.18
N GLY A 137 17.11 1.37 -4.07
CA GLY A 137 18.48 1.88 -3.89
C GLY A 137 18.53 3.08 -2.95
N ASN A 138 17.45 3.37 -2.22
CA ASN A 138 17.39 4.37 -1.15
C ASN A 138 17.34 3.70 0.24
N GLN A 139 17.03 4.46 1.29
CA GLN A 139 16.95 3.97 2.67
C GLN A 139 15.73 3.06 2.96
N PHE A 140 14.82 2.87 2.01
CA PHE A 140 13.61 2.10 2.21
C PHE A 140 13.68 0.73 1.56
N GLY A 141 13.05 -0.24 2.23
CA GLY A 141 12.94 -1.60 1.74
C GLY A 141 14.20 -2.44 1.94
N MET A 142 14.08 -3.69 1.60
CA MET A 142 15.10 -4.74 1.77
C MET A 142 15.92 -4.93 0.49
N SER A 143 17.15 -5.39 0.65
CA SER A 143 17.95 -5.88 -0.47
C SER A 143 17.35 -7.17 -1.05
N GLU A 144 17.73 -7.51 -2.29
CA GLU A 144 17.37 -8.81 -2.87
C GLU A 144 17.86 -9.99 -2.00
N THR A 145 19.04 -9.85 -1.39
CA THR A 145 19.61 -10.88 -0.50
C THR A 145 18.75 -11.09 0.75
N ASP A 146 18.26 -10.01 1.37
CA ASP A 146 17.37 -10.09 2.54
C ASP A 146 16.05 -10.77 2.17
N ILE A 147 15.46 -10.38 1.03
CA ILE A 147 14.22 -10.99 0.52
C ILE A 147 14.44 -12.47 0.24
N LEU A 148 15.54 -12.83 -0.44
CA LEU A 148 15.87 -14.24 -0.71
C LEU A 148 16.01 -15.05 0.58
N SER A 149 16.60 -14.49 1.63
CA SER A 149 16.74 -15.17 2.92
C SER A 149 15.38 -15.48 3.56
N ILE A 150 14.41 -14.56 3.44
CA ILE A 150 13.04 -14.77 3.92
C ILE A 150 12.33 -15.83 3.08
N LEU A 151 12.44 -15.74 1.75
CA LEU A 151 11.78 -16.64 0.82
C LEU A 151 12.31 -18.07 0.90
N ALA A 152 13.61 -18.25 1.18
CA ALA A 152 14.24 -19.55 1.34
C ALA A 152 13.85 -20.27 2.64
N ASP A 153 13.45 -19.52 3.66
CA ASP A 153 13.16 -20.07 5.00
C ASP A 153 11.76 -19.65 5.52
N GLN A 154 10.75 -19.75 4.67
CA GLN A 154 9.37 -19.39 5.02
C GLN A 154 8.79 -20.24 6.15
N VAL A 155 9.41 -21.38 6.48
CA VAL A 155 9.02 -22.23 7.61
C VAL A 155 9.13 -21.50 8.95
N LYS A 156 9.99 -20.49 9.05
CA LYS A 156 10.10 -19.61 10.22
C LYS A 156 8.87 -18.74 10.45
N TYR A 157 8.04 -18.56 9.42
CA TYR A 157 6.92 -17.63 9.44
C TYR A 157 5.57 -18.33 9.18
N PRO A 158 5.18 -19.32 10.01
CA PRO A 158 4.02 -20.18 9.75
C PRO A 158 2.69 -19.43 9.75
N ASN A 159 2.62 -18.25 10.39
CA ASN A 159 1.43 -17.42 10.45
C ASN A 159 1.42 -16.32 9.36
N LEU A 160 2.41 -16.31 8.48
CA LEU A 160 2.43 -15.40 7.34
C LEU A 160 2.12 -16.11 6.01
N ASP A 161 1.50 -15.41 5.10
CA ASP A 161 1.45 -15.72 3.68
C ASP A 161 2.30 -14.66 2.97
N ILE A 162 3.54 -15.02 2.59
CA ILE A 162 4.37 -14.11 1.79
C ILE A 162 3.72 -13.99 0.42
N TYR A 163 2.94 -12.92 0.27
CA TYR A 163 1.95 -12.79 -0.80
C TYR A 163 2.51 -12.11 -2.05
N GLY A 164 3.51 -11.26 -1.88
CA GLY A 164 4.02 -10.51 -3.02
C GLY A 164 5.18 -9.60 -2.71
N ILE A 165 5.44 -8.72 -3.67
CA ILE A 165 6.52 -7.73 -3.63
C ILE A 165 5.92 -6.33 -3.76
N HIS A 166 6.39 -5.40 -2.94
CA HIS A 166 6.16 -3.97 -3.09
C HIS A 166 7.42 -3.30 -3.65
N TYR A 167 7.26 -2.40 -4.62
CA TYR A 167 8.35 -1.62 -5.19
C TYR A 167 7.95 -0.18 -5.43
N TYR A 168 8.68 0.75 -4.82
CA TYR A 168 8.46 2.17 -4.99
C TYR A 168 9.78 2.92 -5.17
N SER A 169 9.92 3.61 -6.27
CA SER A 169 11.15 4.31 -6.66
C SER A 169 10.92 5.82 -6.90
N GLY A 170 9.78 6.37 -6.46
CA GLY A 170 9.42 7.79 -6.53
C GLY A 170 8.31 8.10 -7.54
N THR A 171 7.81 9.33 -7.48
CA THR A 171 6.71 9.84 -8.32
C THR A 171 7.20 10.66 -9.51
N GLN A 172 6.28 11.05 -10.41
CA GLN A 172 6.50 11.97 -11.54
C GLN A 172 7.66 11.58 -12.46
N LYS A 173 7.82 10.29 -12.71
CA LYS A 173 8.90 9.75 -13.53
C LYS A 173 8.64 9.91 -15.02
N LYS A 174 9.73 10.09 -15.76
CA LYS A 174 9.71 9.96 -17.22
C LYS A 174 9.59 8.49 -17.62
N LYS A 175 8.97 8.20 -18.77
CA LYS A 175 8.78 6.85 -19.31
C LYS A 175 10.07 6.00 -19.21
N ARG A 176 11.21 6.54 -19.64
CA ARG A 176 12.50 5.81 -19.59
C ARG A 176 12.91 5.36 -18.17
N GLN A 177 12.49 6.10 -17.13
CA GLN A 177 12.78 5.72 -15.75
C GLN A 177 11.84 4.59 -15.31
N ILE A 178 10.57 4.66 -15.72
CA ILE A 178 9.59 3.60 -15.50
C ILE A 178 10.03 2.30 -16.18
N ASP A 179 10.47 2.36 -17.44
CA ASP A 179 10.97 1.20 -18.17
C ASP A 179 12.14 0.51 -17.43
N LYS A 180 13.09 1.29 -16.89
CA LYS A 180 14.20 0.76 -16.09
C LYS A 180 13.76 0.16 -14.76
N ASP A 181 12.74 0.74 -14.13
CA ASP A 181 12.18 0.18 -12.90
C ASP A 181 11.54 -1.18 -13.17
N PHE A 182 10.81 -1.32 -14.27
CA PHE A 182 10.27 -2.62 -14.70
C PHE A 182 11.36 -3.65 -15.01
N GLU A 183 12.42 -3.26 -15.75
CA GLU A 183 13.54 -4.14 -16.02
C GLU A 183 14.21 -4.64 -14.73
N LYS A 184 14.43 -3.75 -13.77
CA LYS A 184 15.01 -4.08 -12.46
C LYS A 184 14.10 -5.02 -11.67
N LEU A 185 12.81 -4.71 -11.62
CA LEU A 185 11.84 -5.51 -10.89
C LEU A 185 11.70 -6.91 -11.51
N ASP A 186 11.59 -6.99 -12.83
CA ASP A 186 11.51 -8.28 -13.56
C ASP A 186 12.74 -9.16 -13.31
N ALA A 187 13.94 -8.58 -13.34
CA ALA A 187 15.16 -9.30 -13.01
C ALA A 187 15.15 -9.84 -11.57
N ALA A 188 14.71 -9.03 -10.60
CA ALA A 188 14.62 -9.47 -9.20
C ALA A 188 13.57 -10.59 -9.03
N LEU A 189 12.39 -10.47 -9.65
CA LEU A 189 11.34 -11.48 -9.58
C LEU A 189 11.77 -12.80 -10.25
N THR A 190 12.48 -12.71 -11.36
CA THR A 190 13.07 -13.87 -12.02
C THR A 190 14.04 -14.59 -11.09
N ARG A 191 14.93 -13.84 -10.46
CA ARG A 191 15.89 -14.37 -9.50
C ARG A 191 15.20 -15.03 -8.29
N PHE A 192 14.19 -14.40 -7.72
CA PHE A 192 13.42 -14.98 -6.60
C PHE A 192 12.79 -16.31 -6.99
N LYS A 193 12.21 -16.38 -8.19
CA LYS A 193 11.63 -17.62 -8.71
C LYS A 193 12.69 -18.72 -8.93
N GLU A 194 13.83 -18.38 -9.52
CA GLU A 194 14.90 -19.36 -9.81
C GLU A 194 15.53 -19.91 -8.53
N GLU A 195 15.79 -19.05 -7.52
CA GLU A 195 16.49 -19.45 -6.31
C GLU A 195 15.57 -20.08 -5.24
N THR A 196 14.29 -19.69 -5.19
CA THR A 196 13.39 -20.13 -4.12
C THR A 196 12.07 -20.75 -4.59
N GLY A 197 11.79 -20.73 -5.89
CA GLY A 197 10.49 -21.12 -6.43
C GLY A 197 9.35 -20.12 -6.17
N PHE A 198 9.64 -18.98 -5.55
CA PHE A 198 8.63 -17.99 -5.22
C PHE A 198 8.10 -17.26 -6.46
N VAL A 199 6.77 -17.26 -6.58
CA VAL A 199 6.06 -16.46 -7.59
C VAL A 199 5.07 -15.56 -6.85
N PRO A 200 5.23 -14.22 -6.92
CA PRO A 200 4.33 -13.32 -6.22
C PRO A 200 2.91 -13.41 -6.77
N LYS A 201 1.92 -13.39 -5.88
CA LYS A 201 0.50 -13.25 -6.24
C LYS A 201 0.10 -11.79 -6.42
N LEU A 202 0.91 -10.88 -5.89
CA LEU A 202 0.75 -9.43 -6.00
C LEU A 202 2.10 -8.76 -6.21
N VAL A 203 2.13 -7.83 -7.15
CA VAL A 203 3.19 -6.82 -7.25
C VAL A 203 2.54 -5.46 -7.08
N GLU A 204 2.86 -4.78 -5.98
CA GLU A 204 2.40 -3.42 -5.72
C GLU A 204 3.47 -2.44 -6.16
N MET A 205 3.11 -1.52 -7.05
CA MET A 205 3.97 -0.44 -7.54
C MET A 205 3.36 0.91 -7.21
N GLY A 206 4.17 1.82 -6.66
CA GLY A 206 3.78 3.19 -6.35
C GLY A 206 4.52 4.24 -7.20
#